data_e5e8ab3619129f86b39d7a3493aaa00f
#
_entry.id   e5e8ab3619129f86b39d7a3493aaa00f
#
_cell.length_a   1.000
_cell.length_b   1.000
_cell.length_c   1.000
_cell.angle_alpha   90.00
_cell.angle_beta   90.00
_cell.angle_gamma   90.00
#
_symmetry.space_group_name_H-M   'P 1'
#
loop_
_entity.id
_entity.type
_entity.pdbx_description
1 polymer ?
#
loop_
_entity_poly.entity_id
_entity_poly.type
_entity_poly.pdbx_seq_one_letter_code
_entity_poly.pdbx_strand_id
1 'polypeptide(L)'
;LNMHAYKNNINQSSVDFVYEKHELKEQDGGKELEIVMVSPEKLKAVYHMRLFDGVPAVQTWTEITNEGSEDQGLTYVSSFIYQGISRGGDKPYYKKTDIYVPFNSWCCEAQWQKYDAETLNLNGMVVDGFNHQGYGLNRYCYSGKGTWSTCEYLPMGIAEDRETGETYIFQVESSGQWLIEYGSAQGGNLYLTISGATEQEHGWYKNLKPGECFTTVPAGAAVVKGGLNPAVAALTRYRRKVRRANPDDEKLNVVFNDYMNCLMGDPTTERELSIIDKAAELGCEYYCLDAGWYDDGFWWDRVGEWKEASGRFPGGLKEVCDYAHSKGLKMGLWLEIEVCLLYTSPSPRD
;
A
#
# COMPACT_ATOMS: atom_id res chain seq x y z
N LEU A 1 -26.14 -19.49 8.30
CA LEU A 1 -26.13 -18.46 7.23
C LEU A 1 -25.44 -17.24 7.78
N ASN A 2 -24.27 -16.93 7.25
CA ASN A 2 -23.55 -15.71 7.62
C ASN A 2 -24.23 -14.51 6.92
N MET A 3 -25.09 -13.81 7.62
CA MET A 3 -25.75 -12.61 7.09
C MET A 3 -24.82 -11.41 6.99
N HIS A 4 -23.57 -11.53 7.45
CA HIS A 4 -22.54 -10.50 7.42
C HIS A 4 -21.46 -10.78 6.37
N ALA A 5 -21.74 -11.59 5.37
CA ALA A 5 -20.79 -12.03 4.34
C ALA A 5 -20.03 -10.91 3.60
N TYR A 6 -20.51 -9.67 3.70
CA TYR A 6 -19.90 -8.52 3.03
C TYR A 6 -19.00 -7.67 3.93
N LYS A 7 -18.93 -7.95 5.23
CA LYS A 7 -18.03 -7.26 6.15
C LYS A 7 -16.92 -8.18 6.60
N ASN A 8 -15.70 -7.69 6.54
CA ASN A 8 -14.52 -8.44 6.98
C ASN A 8 -14.33 -8.41 8.50
N ASN A 9 -14.99 -7.49 9.20
CA ASN A 9 -15.00 -7.52 10.67
C ASN A 9 -16.08 -8.47 11.20
N ILE A 10 -15.80 -9.14 12.30
CA ILE A 10 -16.75 -9.99 13.03
C ILE A 10 -17.30 -11.14 12.16
N ASN A 11 -16.51 -12.14 11.95
CA ASN A 11 -16.96 -13.47 11.54
C ASN A 11 -16.83 -14.45 12.71
N GLN A 12 -17.46 -15.62 12.61
CA GLN A 12 -17.44 -16.62 13.68
C GLN A 12 -16.01 -17.06 14.02
N SER A 13 -15.19 -17.28 13.00
CA SER A 13 -13.78 -17.68 13.19
C SER A 13 -12.98 -16.68 14.02
N SER A 14 -13.25 -15.37 13.87
CA SER A 14 -12.56 -14.32 14.65
C SER A 14 -13.04 -14.29 16.10
N VAL A 15 -14.32 -14.59 16.35
CA VAL A 15 -14.90 -14.58 17.71
C VAL A 15 -14.39 -15.75 18.55
N ASP A 16 -14.02 -16.86 17.92
CA ASP A 16 -13.59 -18.08 18.60
C ASP A 16 -12.11 -18.02 19.06
N PHE A 17 -11.36 -16.99 18.67
CA PHE A 17 -10.00 -16.79 19.19
C PHE A 17 -10.02 -16.37 20.67
N VAL A 18 -9.27 -17.09 21.49
CA VAL A 18 -9.12 -16.83 22.92
C VAL A 18 -7.75 -16.22 23.19
N TYR A 19 -7.71 -15.13 23.94
CA TYR A 19 -6.48 -14.53 24.43
C TYR A 19 -5.70 -15.53 25.28
N GLU A 20 -4.39 -15.66 25.00
CA GLU A 20 -3.47 -16.51 25.77
C GLU A 20 -2.53 -15.65 26.61
N LYS A 21 -1.76 -14.78 25.99
CA LYS A 21 -0.75 -13.93 26.64
C LYS A 21 -0.42 -12.69 25.82
N HIS A 22 0.33 -11.80 26.42
CA HIS A 22 0.98 -10.70 25.71
C HIS A 22 2.41 -10.49 26.24
N GLU A 23 3.23 -9.87 25.43
CA GLU A 23 4.61 -9.49 25.77
C GLU A 23 4.91 -8.10 25.25
N LEU A 24 5.52 -7.26 26.10
CA LEU A 24 6.04 -5.95 25.71
C LEU A 24 7.57 -6.05 25.60
N LYS A 25 8.08 -5.77 24.39
CA LYS A 25 9.51 -5.85 24.08
C LYS A 25 10.08 -4.46 23.86
N GLU A 26 11.21 -4.16 24.48
CA GLU A 26 11.98 -2.97 24.12
C GLU A 26 12.65 -3.19 22.76
N GLN A 27 12.53 -2.19 21.89
CA GLN A 27 13.12 -2.17 20.56
C GLN A 27 14.00 -0.93 20.41
N ASP A 28 14.98 -0.97 19.51
CA ASP A 28 15.74 0.24 19.19
C ASP A 28 14.84 1.33 18.65
N GLY A 29 14.75 2.46 19.39
CA GLY A 29 13.91 3.60 19.07
C GLY A 29 12.42 3.38 19.26
N GLY A 30 11.99 2.44 20.15
CA GLY A 30 10.57 2.25 20.45
C GLY A 30 10.24 1.00 21.24
N LYS A 31 9.01 0.55 21.15
CA LYS A 31 8.49 -0.65 21.84
C LYS A 31 7.57 -1.44 20.93
N GLU A 32 7.56 -2.74 21.13
CA GLU A 32 6.68 -3.66 20.42
C GLU A 32 5.85 -4.48 21.41
N LEU A 33 4.53 -4.44 21.25
CA LEU A 33 3.58 -5.29 21.97
C LEU A 33 3.17 -6.44 21.07
N GLU A 34 3.34 -7.66 21.55
CA GLU A 34 2.80 -8.88 20.94
C GLU A 34 1.60 -9.37 21.75
N ILE A 35 0.50 -9.68 21.09
CA ILE A 35 -0.70 -10.26 21.70
C ILE A 35 -0.95 -11.61 21.04
N VAL A 36 -0.92 -12.68 21.82
CA VAL A 36 -1.14 -14.05 21.36
C VAL A 36 -2.56 -14.49 21.65
N MET A 37 -3.22 -15.00 20.61
CA MET A 37 -4.56 -15.60 20.68
C MET A 37 -4.55 -16.94 19.96
N VAL A 38 -5.38 -17.87 20.38
CA VAL A 38 -5.46 -19.22 19.80
C VAL A 38 -6.93 -19.59 19.56
N SER A 39 -7.23 -20.13 18.37
CA SER A 39 -8.55 -20.66 18.03
C SER A 39 -8.71 -22.10 18.49
N PRO A 40 -9.96 -22.63 18.56
CA PRO A 40 -10.22 -24.05 18.84
C PRO A 40 -9.53 -25.01 17.87
N GLU A 41 -9.37 -24.61 16.61
CA GLU A 41 -8.70 -25.37 15.53
C GLU A 41 -7.18 -25.29 15.61
N LYS A 42 -6.64 -24.66 16.67
CA LYS A 42 -5.20 -24.47 16.87
C LYS A 42 -4.54 -23.52 15.85
N LEU A 43 -5.29 -22.58 15.29
CA LEU A 43 -4.67 -21.42 14.67
C LEU A 43 -4.19 -20.48 15.76
N LYS A 44 -2.90 -20.19 15.76
CA LYS A 44 -2.28 -19.21 16.66
C LYS A 44 -2.11 -17.89 15.93
N ALA A 45 -2.76 -16.85 16.43
CA ALA A 45 -2.61 -15.50 15.97
C ALA A 45 -1.68 -14.71 16.90
N VAL A 46 -0.67 -14.06 16.34
CA VAL A 46 0.16 -13.08 17.05
C VAL A 46 -0.08 -11.71 16.41
N TYR A 47 -0.70 -10.83 17.17
CA TYR A 47 -0.91 -9.44 16.73
C TYR A 47 0.21 -8.57 17.27
N HIS A 48 0.92 -7.92 16.36
CA HIS A 48 2.06 -7.05 16.65
C HIS A 48 1.64 -5.58 16.58
N MET A 49 2.10 -4.79 17.55
CA MET A 49 1.95 -3.35 17.60
C MET A 49 3.28 -2.70 17.95
N ARG A 50 3.89 -2.01 17.00
CA ARG A 50 5.17 -1.33 17.19
C ARG A 50 4.98 0.19 17.29
N LEU A 51 5.45 0.76 18.39
CA LEU A 51 5.48 2.19 18.63
C LEU A 51 6.91 2.71 18.44
N PHE A 52 7.02 3.93 17.93
CA PHE A 52 8.31 4.58 17.68
C PHE A 52 8.44 5.82 18.54
N ASP A 53 9.60 5.99 19.21
CA ASP A 53 9.86 7.14 20.09
C ASP A 53 9.72 8.46 19.34
N GLY A 54 8.90 9.36 19.92
CA GLY A 54 8.66 10.70 19.38
C GLY A 54 7.76 10.76 18.14
N VAL A 55 7.13 9.65 17.75
CA VAL A 55 6.21 9.57 16.60
C VAL A 55 4.83 9.13 17.08
N PRO A 56 3.76 9.91 16.86
CA PRO A 56 2.40 9.54 17.27
C PRO A 56 1.77 8.55 16.28
N ALA A 57 2.44 7.44 16.02
CA ALA A 57 1.99 6.43 15.08
C ALA A 57 2.34 5.03 15.58
N VAL A 58 1.55 4.06 15.14
CA VAL A 58 1.75 2.64 15.40
C VAL A 58 1.90 1.90 14.07
N GLN A 59 2.81 0.94 14.02
CA GLN A 59 2.87 -0.07 12.96
C GLN A 59 2.26 -1.36 13.48
N THR A 60 1.44 -2.02 12.68
CA THR A 60 0.79 -3.27 13.07
C THR A 60 0.82 -4.30 11.96
N TRP A 61 0.86 -5.58 12.36
CA TRP A 61 0.70 -6.74 11.48
C TRP A 61 0.22 -7.93 12.30
N THR A 62 -0.23 -8.96 11.61
CA THR A 62 -0.69 -10.21 12.23
C THR A 62 0.07 -11.39 11.64
N GLU A 63 0.52 -12.30 12.47
CA GLU A 63 1.04 -13.60 12.09
C GLU A 63 0.02 -14.67 12.46
N ILE A 64 -0.29 -15.57 11.52
CA ILE A 64 -1.16 -16.73 11.76
C ILE A 64 -0.37 -17.99 11.51
N THR A 65 -0.18 -18.80 12.53
CA THR A 65 0.47 -20.11 12.45
C THR A 65 -0.55 -21.21 12.63
N ASN A 66 -0.53 -22.21 11.78
CA ASN A 66 -1.35 -23.42 11.96
C ASN A 66 -0.59 -24.41 12.88
N GLU A 67 -0.95 -24.45 14.14
CA GLU A 67 -0.41 -25.40 15.15
C GLU A 67 -1.28 -26.68 15.26
N GLY A 68 -2.32 -26.78 14.40
CA GLY A 68 -3.18 -27.97 14.31
C GLY A 68 -2.61 -29.08 13.43
N SER A 69 -3.41 -30.13 13.22
CA SER A 69 -3.04 -31.29 12.39
C SER A 69 -3.64 -31.26 10.99
N GLU A 70 -4.60 -30.39 10.75
CA GLU A 70 -5.35 -30.29 9.48
C GLU A 70 -5.03 -28.99 8.76
N ASP A 71 -5.15 -28.99 7.44
CA ASP A 71 -5.02 -27.78 6.62
C ASP A 71 -6.09 -26.74 7.00
N GLN A 72 -5.70 -25.47 7.09
CA GLN A 72 -6.58 -24.35 7.43
C GLN A 72 -6.61 -23.32 6.31
N GLY A 73 -7.83 -22.93 5.89
CA GLY A 73 -8.02 -21.93 4.83
C GLY A 73 -8.12 -20.52 5.40
N LEU A 74 -7.28 -19.60 4.88
CA LEU A 74 -7.36 -18.17 5.17
C LEU A 74 -7.97 -17.44 3.98
N THR A 75 -9.03 -16.69 4.21
CA THR A 75 -9.73 -15.88 3.22
C THR A 75 -9.59 -14.38 3.49
N TYR A 76 -9.23 -14.03 4.72
CA TYR A 76 -9.01 -12.67 5.19
C TYR A 76 -8.21 -12.69 6.51
N VAL A 77 -7.20 -11.84 6.62
CA VAL A 77 -6.50 -11.54 7.87
C VAL A 77 -6.24 -10.04 7.96
N SER A 78 -6.73 -9.39 9.01
CA SER A 78 -6.51 -7.96 9.22
C SER A 78 -5.07 -7.67 9.66
N SER A 79 -4.48 -6.63 9.08
CA SER A 79 -3.23 -6.03 9.57
C SER A 79 -3.50 -5.00 10.67
N PHE A 80 -4.65 -4.33 10.58
CA PHE A 80 -5.09 -3.34 11.56
C PHE A 80 -6.62 -3.32 11.61
N ILE A 81 -7.16 -3.22 12.82
CA ILE A 81 -8.58 -2.96 13.03
C ILE A 81 -8.73 -1.99 14.20
N TYR A 82 -9.60 -0.99 14.01
CA TYR A 82 -9.93 -0.04 15.05
C TYR A 82 -11.43 0.27 15.03
N GLN A 83 -12.07 0.19 16.20
CA GLN A 83 -13.46 0.59 16.39
C GLN A 83 -13.51 1.82 17.30
N GLY A 84 -14.34 2.78 16.92
CA GLY A 84 -14.54 3.98 17.72
C GLY A 84 -13.93 5.24 17.10
N ILE A 85 -13.73 5.26 15.77
CA ILE A 85 -13.45 6.51 15.06
C ILE A 85 -14.57 7.50 15.35
N SER A 86 -14.21 8.73 15.73
CA SER A 86 -15.13 9.81 16.09
C SER A 86 -16.10 9.45 17.23
N ARG A 87 -15.65 8.65 18.20
CA ARG A 87 -16.48 8.23 19.35
C ARG A 87 -16.72 9.36 20.35
N GLY A 88 -15.78 10.33 20.48
CA GLY A 88 -15.90 11.46 21.41
C GLY A 88 -16.95 12.48 20.96
N GLY A 89 -17.31 13.44 21.83
CA GLY A 89 -18.25 14.51 21.55
C GLY A 89 -19.73 14.10 21.68
N ASP A 90 -20.62 15.02 21.34
CA ASP A 90 -22.08 14.86 21.55
C ASP A 90 -22.82 14.37 20.30
N LYS A 91 -22.26 14.60 19.13
CA LYS A 91 -22.89 14.17 17.86
C LYS A 91 -22.54 12.73 17.51
N PRO A 92 -23.45 11.97 16.88
CA PRO A 92 -23.13 10.66 16.38
C PRO A 92 -22.06 10.77 15.26
N TYR A 93 -21.19 9.76 15.15
CA TYR A 93 -20.03 9.76 14.24
C TYR A 93 -20.40 10.14 12.80
N TYR A 94 -21.51 9.66 12.28
CA TYR A 94 -21.91 9.89 10.89
C TYR A 94 -22.28 11.36 10.58
N LYS A 95 -22.61 12.16 11.60
CA LYS A 95 -22.89 13.60 11.47
C LYS A 95 -21.65 14.49 11.54
N LYS A 96 -20.50 13.94 11.90
CA LYS A 96 -19.31 14.73 12.19
C LYS A 96 -18.00 14.18 11.61
N THR A 97 -18.03 13.00 11.02
CA THR A 97 -16.84 12.38 10.43
C THR A 97 -16.75 12.69 8.94
N ASP A 98 -15.61 13.24 8.55
CA ASP A 98 -15.18 13.37 7.16
C ASP A 98 -14.17 12.27 6.84
N ILE A 99 -14.31 11.66 5.67
CA ILE A 99 -13.40 10.64 5.15
C ILE A 99 -12.74 11.19 3.88
N TYR A 100 -11.42 11.16 3.85
CA TYR A 100 -10.64 11.58 2.70
C TYR A 100 -10.18 10.34 1.94
N VAL A 101 -10.56 10.27 0.67
CA VAL A 101 -10.24 9.19 -0.26
C VAL A 101 -9.20 9.67 -1.25
N PRO A 102 -8.03 9.03 -1.34
CA PRO A 102 -6.97 9.44 -2.23
C PRO A 102 -7.08 8.75 -3.59
N PHE A 103 -7.89 9.27 -4.48
CA PHE A 103 -7.94 8.81 -5.87
C PHE A 103 -6.58 9.00 -6.53
N ASN A 104 -6.22 8.06 -7.38
CA ASN A 104 -4.93 8.05 -8.03
C ASN A 104 -5.04 7.42 -9.42
N SER A 105 -4.31 7.95 -10.37
CA SER A 105 -4.08 7.32 -11.65
C SER A 105 -2.84 7.92 -12.29
N TRP A 106 -2.37 7.33 -13.37
CA TRP A 106 -1.27 7.88 -14.14
C TRP A 106 -1.59 9.29 -14.65
N CYS A 107 -0.69 10.23 -14.44
CA CYS A 107 -0.84 11.67 -14.70
C CYS A 107 -1.98 12.38 -13.93
N CYS A 108 -2.56 11.72 -12.92
CA CYS A 108 -3.58 12.26 -12.04
C CYS A 108 -3.37 11.71 -10.62
N GLU A 109 -2.16 11.85 -10.10
CA GLU A 109 -1.74 11.30 -8.83
C GLU A 109 -2.33 12.09 -7.66
N ALA A 110 -2.60 11.39 -6.56
CA ALA A 110 -2.97 11.95 -5.27
C ALA A 110 -4.16 12.94 -5.31
N GLN A 111 -5.22 12.60 -6.01
CA GLN A 111 -6.44 13.41 -6.11
C GLN A 111 -7.33 13.16 -4.89
N TRP A 112 -7.05 13.84 -3.78
CA TRP A 112 -7.80 13.71 -2.55
C TRP A 112 -9.20 14.29 -2.67
N GLN A 113 -10.21 13.47 -2.34
CA GLN A 113 -11.60 13.90 -2.22
C GLN A 113 -12.08 13.70 -0.79
N LYS A 114 -12.85 14.67 -0.30
CA LYS A 114 -13.42 14.65 1.05
C LYS A 114 -14.92 14.37 0.98
N TYR A 115 -15.38 13.37 1.71
CA TYR A 115 -16.77 12.97 1.83
C TYR A 115 -17.17 12.96 3.32
N ASP A 116 -18.39 13.38 3.63
CA ASP A 116 -18.95 13.09 4.94
C ASP A 116 -19.40 11.61 5.01
N ALA A 117 -19.43 11.06 6.22
CA ALA A 117 -19.76 9.66 6.43
C ALA A 117 -21.17 9.27 5.95
N GLU A 118 -22.14 10.21 5.96
CA GLU A 118 -23.50 9.95 5.45
C GLU A 118 -23.50 9.78 3.93
N THR A 119 -22.76 10.63 3.21
CA THR A 119 -22.61 10.51 1.74
C THR A 119 -22.03 9.17 1.33
N LEU A 120 -21.13 8.59 2.14
CA LEU A 120 -20.59 7.26 1.95
C LEU A 120 -21.49 6.13 2.50
N ASN A 121 -22.74 6.46 2.88
CA ASN A 121 -23.72 5.52 3.45
C ASN A 121 -23.20 4.81 4.72
N LEU A 122 -22.38 5.48 5.51
CA LEU A 122 -21.84 4.96 6.78
C LEU A 122 -22.68 5.39 7.98
N ASN A 123 -23.85 6.01 7.76
CA ASN A 123 -24.85 6.25 8.77
C ASN A 123 -25.39 4.88 9.24
N GLY A 124 -25.06 4.48 10.45
CA GLY A 124 -25.74 3.33 11.04
C GLY A 124 -27.24 3.57 10.92
N MET A 125 -27.96 2.75 10.17
CA MET A 125 -29.43 2.83 10.17
C MET A 125 -29.90 2.52 11.58
N VAL A 126 -30.00 3.58 12.38
CA VAL A 126 -30.75 3.56 13.62
C VAL A 126 -32.21 3.76 13.23
N VAL A 127 -32.89 2.69 12.93
CA VAL A 127 -34.34 2.70 12.93
C VAL A 127 -34.73 2.62 14.40
N ASP A 128 -35.23 3.71 14.97
CA ASP A 128 -35.73 3.75 16.33
C ASP A 128 -36.65 2.57 16.58
N GLY A 129 -36.33 1.73 17.55
CA GLY A 129 -37.10 0.54 17.95
C GLY A 129 -36.65 -0.79 17.36
N PHE A 130 -35.83 -0.84 16.31
CA PHE A 130 -35.32 -2.09 15.71
C PHE A 130 -33.81 -2.33 15.92
N ASN A 131 -33.10 -1.36 16.45
CA ASN A 131 -31.64 -1.41 16.52
C ASN A 131 -31.12 -2.02 17.84
N HIS A 132 -31.70 -3.14 18.28
CA HIS A 132 -31.13 -3.86 19.41
C HIS A 132 -29.86 -4.65 19.07
N GLN A 133 -29.48 -4.74 17.79
CA GLN A 133 -28.40 -5.63 17.37
C GLN A 133 -27.28 -4.98 16.54
N GLY A 134 -27.41 -3.72 16.12
CA GLY A 134 -26.30 -2.99 15.47
C GLY A 134 -25.77 -3.62 14.16
N TYR A 135 -26.57 -4.42 13.48
CA TYR A 135 -26.19 -5.14 12.27
C TYR A 135 -26.37 -4.31 11.00
N GLY A 136 -25.89 -3.07 10.99
CA GLY A 136 -25.80 -2.33 9.74
C GLY A 136 -24.89 -3.07 8.76
N LEU A 137 -25.36 -3.34 7.54
CA LEU A 137 -24.54 -3.88 6.44
C LEU A 137 -23.75 -2.80 5.71
N ASN A 138 -23.84 -1.55 6.18
CA ASN A 138 -23.23 -0.42 5.56
C ASN A 138 -21.72 -0.49 5.69
N ARG A 139 -21.05 -0.52 4.57
CA ARG A 139 -19.61 -0.44 4.46
C ARG A 139 -19.22 0.45 3.28
N TYR A 140 -18.11 1.10 3.39
CA TYR A 140 -17.41 1.75 2.30
C TYR A 140 -16.00 1.22 2.24
N CYS A 141 -15.57 0.74 1.09
CA CYS A 141 -14.22 0.22 0.92
C CYS A 141 -13.62 0.69 -0.40
N TYR A 142 -12.29 0.75 -0.43
CA TYR A 142 -11.49 0.91 -1.62
C TYR A 142 -10.24 0.04 -1.50
N SER A 143 -9.69 -0.36 -2.64
CA SER A 143 -8.67 -1.40 -2.67
C SER A 143 -7.71 -1.20 -3.85
N GLY A 144 -6.48 -1.66 -3.69
CA GLY A 144 -5.56 -1.90 -4.80
C GLY A 144 -5.73 -3.28 -5.37
N LYS A 145 -5.92 -3.40 -6.69
CA LYS A 145 -6.12 -4.67 -7.40
C LYS A 145 -4.98 -4.92 -8.37
N GLY A 146 -4.67 -6.20 -8.61
CA GLY A 146 -3.59 -6.59 -9.49
C GLY A 146 -2.20 -6.30 -8.89
N THR A 147 -1.22 -6.02 -9.73
CA THR A 147 0.18 -5.82 -9.37
C THR A 147 0.55 -4.35 -9.12
N TRP A 148 -0.31 -3.43 -9.51
CA TRP A 148 -0.11 -1.99 -9.35
C TRP A 148 -0.88 -1.46 -8.15
N SER A 149 -0.24 -1.39 -7.00
CA SER A 149 -0.87 -1.07 -5.71
C SER A 149 -1.44 0.35 -5.62
N THR A 150 -1.01 1.26 -6.50
CA THR A 150 -1.44 2.67 -6.53
C THR A 150 -2.25 3.03 -7.77
N CYS A 151 -2.88 2.06 -8.46
CA CYS A 151 -3.55 2.27 -9.73
C CYS A 151 -4.74 3.22 -9.63
N GLU A 152 -5.73 2.89 -8.79
CA GLU A 152 -6.99 3.66 -8.65
C GLU A 152 -6.99 4.54 -7.40
N TYR A 153 -6.28 4.12 -6.38
CA TYR A 153 -6.18 4.78 -5.08
C TYR A 153 -4.77 4.66 -4.52
N LEU A 154 -4.35 5.61 -3.69
CA LEU A 154 -3.18 5.40 -2.84
C LEU A 154 -3.54 4.46 -1.67
N PRO A 155 -2.62 3.58 -1.22
CA PRO A 155 -2.85 2.65 -0.12
C PRO A 155 -2.86 3.37 1.25
N MET A 156 -3.70 4.37 1.40
CA MET A 156 -3.78 5.21 2.59
C MET A 156 -5.13 5.91 2.67
N GLY A 157 -5.42 6.53 3.80
CA GLY A 157 -6.64 7.32 3.98
C GLY A 157 -6.63 8.15 5.25
N ILE A 158 -7.64 9.00 5.38
CA ILE A 158 -7.80 9.91 6.53
C ILE A 158 -9.28 9.91 6.94
N ALA A 159 -9.50 9.91 8.26
CA ALA A 159 -10.80 10.20 8.85
C ALA A 159 -10.65 11.34 9.85
N GLU A 160 -11.48 12.37 9.77
CA GLU A 160 -11.44 13.56 10.62
C GLU A 160 -12.76 13.73 11.37
N ASP A 161 -12.68 13.88 12.69
CA ASP A 161 -13.82 14.27 13.53
C ASP A 161 -13.88 15.80 13.63
N ARG A 162 -14.87 16.40 12.97
CA ARG A 162 -15.07 17.85 12.95
C ARG A 162 -15.43 18.45 14.32
N GLU A 163 -15.96 17.65 15.24
CA GLU A 163 -16.37 18.11 16.56
C GLU A 163 -15.21 18.10 17.55
N THR A 164 -14.43 17.02 17.58
CA THR A 164 -13.30 16.87 18.50
C THR A 164 -11.97 17.33 17.91
N GLY A 165 -11.87 17.47 16.60
CA GLY A 165 -10.64 17.77 15.87
C GLY A 165 -9.66 16.59 15.81
N GLU A 166 -10.09 15.39 16.21
CA GLU A 166 -9.28 14.18 16.06
C GLU A 166 -9.19 13.76 14.59
N THR A 167 -7.98 13.51 14.14
CA THR A 167 -7.71 13.11 12.75
C THR A 167 -6.89 11.83 12.74
N TYR A 168 -7.45 10.82 12.13
CA TYR A 168 -6.86 9.50 11.95
C TYR A 168 -6.27 9.44 10.55
N ILE A 169 -4.99 9.10 10.43
CA ILE A 169 -4.33 8.84 9.16
C ILE A 169 -3.71 7.46 9.19
N PHE A 170 -3.78 6.74 8.11
CA PHE A 170 -3.28 5.38 8.02
C PHE A 170 -2.78 5.06 6.62
N GLN A 171 -1.97 4.00 6.51
CA GLN A 171 -1.45 3.46 5.26
C GLN A 171 -1.36 1.94 5.34
N VAL A 172 -1.40 1.30 4.17
CA VAL A 172 -1.04 -0.11 3.96
C VAL A 172 0.35 -0.17 3.36
N GLU A 173 1.23 -1.00 3.88
CA GLU A 173 2.62 -1.14 3.41
C GLU A 173 2.73 -2.33 2.47
N SER A 174 1.99 -2.25 1.35
CA SER A 174 1.96 -3.29 0.32
C SER A 174 2.30 -2.72 -1.05
N SER A 175 3.11 -3.43 -1.80
CA SER A 175 3.35 -3.17 -3.22
C SER A 175 2.37 -3.93 -4.14
N GLY A 176 1.55 -4.81 -3.58
CA GLY A 176 0.52 -5.58 -4.28
C GLY A 176 -0.89 -5.19 -3.85
N GLN A 177 -1.75 -6.19 -3.73
CA GLN A 177 -3.16 -6.02 -3.39
C GLN A 177 -3.37 -5.64 -1.92
N TRP A 178 -4.36 -4.80 -1.64
CA TRP A 178 -4.72 -4.34 -0.31
C TRP A 178 -6.17 -3.88 -0.23
N LEU A 179 -6.72 -3.82 0.98
CA LEU A 179 -8.06 -3.34 1.27
C LEU A 179 -8.06 -2.36 2.44
N ILE A 180 -8.81 -1.28 2.29
CA ILE A 180 -9.22 -0.37 3.36
C ILE A 180 -10.74 -0.37 3.40
N GLU A 181 -11.33 -0.69 4.56
CA GLU A 181 -12.76 -0.76 4.75
C GLU A 181 -13.19 0.03 5.99
N TYR A 182 -14.20 0.86 5.81
CA TYR A 182 -14.97 1.48 6.89
C TYR A 182 -16.35 0.84 6.98
N GLY A 183 -16.90 0.81 8.18
CA GLY A 183 -18.27 0.37 8.36
C GLY A 183 -18.82 0.71 9.73
N SER A 184 -20.13 0.59 9.86
CA SER A 184 -20.78 0.69 11.16
C SER A 184 -20.58 -0.59 11.96
N ALA A 185 -20.10 -0.46 13.19
CA ALA A 185 -19.99 -1.58 14.14
C ALA A 185 -21.20 -1.61 15.10
N GLN A 186 -21.33 -2.71 15.81
CA GLN A 186 -22.30 -2.86 16.89
C GLN A 186 -22.12 -1.72 17.92
N GLY A 187 -23.21 -1.19 18.44
CA GLY A 187 -23.19 -0.09 19.39
C GLY A 187 -23.04 1.30 18.76
N GLY A 188 -23.24 1.42 17.44
CA GLY A 188 -23.23 2.73 16.77
C GLY A 188 -21.84 3.35 16.60
N ASN A 189 -20.80 2.53 16.47
CA ASN A 189 -19.43 2.97 16.25
C ASN A 189 -19.02 2.83 14.79
N LEU A 190 -18.17 3.73 14.32
CA LEU A 190 -17.46 3.59 13.06
C LEU A 190 -16.20 2.76 13.28
N TYR A 191 -15.99 1.73 12.45
CA TYR A 191 -14.75 0.97 12.42
C TYR A 191 -13.95 1.24 11.14
N LEU A 192 -12.67 0.99 11.23
CA LEU A 192 -11.72 0.90 10.14
C LEU A 192 -11.05 -0.46 10.21
N THR A 193 -10.93 -1.15 9.08
CA THR A 193 -10.04 -2.30 8.94
C THR A 193 -9.13 -2.14 7.74
N ILE A 194 -7.90 -2.61 7.87
CA ILE A 194 -6.85 -2.57 6.88
C ILE A 194 -6.27 -3.96 6.73
N SER A 195 -6.09 -4.41 5.49
CA SER A 195 -5.50 -5.71 5.19
C SER A 195 -4.73 -5.72 3.88
N GLY A 196 -4.00 -6.79 3.61
CA GLY A 196 -3.58 -7.18 2.28
C GLY A 196 -4.76 -7.69 1.45
N ALA A 197 -4.49 -8.61 0.53
CA ALA A 197 -5.51 -9.25 -0.31
C ALA A 197 -6.55 -10.01 0.52
N THR A 198 -7.78 -10.05 0.00
CA THR A 198 -8.91 -10.78 0.59
C THR A 198 -9.57 -11.67 -0.47
N GLU A 199 -10.27 -12.70 -0.05
CA GLU A 199 -11.04 -13.54 -0.97
C GLU A 199 -12.13 -12.72 -1.67
N GLN A 200 -12.84 -11.90 -0.92
CA GLN A 200 -14.00 -11.16 -1.39
C GLN A 200 -13.67 -10.11 -2.46
N GLU A 201 -12.58 -9.37 -2.29
CA GLU A 201 -12.23 -8.26 -3.21
C GLU A 201 -11.19 -8.68 -4.26
N HIS A 202 -10.42 -9.73 -3.99
CA HIS A 202 -9.24 -10.08 -4.78
C HIS A 202 -9.23 -11.56 -5.22
N GLY A 203 -10.18 -12.39 -4.77
CA GLY A 203 -10.13 -13.82 -5.00
C GLY A 203 -8.96 -14.52 -4.27
N TRP A 204 -8.42 -13.87 -3.22
CA TRP A 204 -7.26 -14.39 -2.51
C TRP A 204 -7.65 -15.50 -1.52
N TYR A 205 -6.88 -16.56 -1.58
CA TYR A 205 -6.98 -17.70 -0.67
C TYR A 205 -5.60 -18.24 -0.34
N LYS A 206 -5.36 -18.52 0.95
CA LYS A 206 -4.14 -19.19 1.40
C LYS A 206 -4.51 -20.44 2.17
N ASN A 207 -4.12 -21.62 1.63
CA ASN A 207 -4.17 -22.86 2.40
C ASN A 207 -2.92 -22.94 3.27
N LEU A 208 -3.11 -23.01 4.57
CA LEU A 208 -2.05 -23.04 5.58
C LEU A 208 -1.94 -24.47 6.13
N LYS A 209 -0.90 -25.17 5.74
CA LYS A 209 -0.62 -26.53 6.21
C LYS A 209 -0.16 -26.53 7.67
N PRO A 210 -0.25 -27.67 8.38
CA PRO A 210 0.31 -27.81 9.70
C PRO A 210 1.76 -27.33 9.79
N GLY A 211 2.05 -26.45 10.75
CA GLY A 211 3.35 -25.82 10.94
C GLY A 211 3.66 -24.61 10.05
N GLU A 212 2.82 -24.31 9.05
CA GLU A 212 3.03 -23.10 8.22
C GLU A 212 2.56 -21.83 8.93
N CYS A 213 3.22 -20.72 8.61
CA CYS A 213 2.89 -19.39 9.07
C CYS A 213 2.57 -18.47 7.88
N PHE A 214 1.61 -17.57 8.08
CA PHE A 214 1.30 -16.47 7.19
C PHE A 214 1.42 -15.15 7.94
N THR A 215 2.14 -14.19 7.38
CA THR A 215 2.29 -12.83 7.93
C THR A 215 1.59 -11.83 7.01
N THR A 216 0.74 -11.00 7.58
CA THR A 216 0.07 -9.93 6.82
C THR A 216 1.05 -8.83 6.40
N VAL A 217 0.70 -8.08 5.36
CA VAL A 217 1.39 -6.81 5.06
C VAL A 217 1.23 -5.86 6.25
N PRO A 218 2.25 -5.08 6.62
CA PRO A 218 2.11 -4.12 7.71
C PRO A 218 1.14 -2.99 7.38
N ALA A 219 0.58 -2.39 8.42
CA ALA A 219 -0.20 -1.16 8.36
C ALA A 219 0.35 -0.13 9.35
N GLY A 220 0.43 1.12 8.91
CA GLY A 220 0.78 2.25 9.76
C GLY A 220 -0.44 3.11 10.07
N ALA A 221 -0.66 3.48 11.33
CA ALA A 221 -1.76 4.35 11.72
C ALA A 221 -1.31 5.41 12.72
N ALA A 222 -1.85 6.62 12.61
CA ALA A 222 -1.59 7.72 13.54
C ALA A 222 -2.88 8.44 13.88
N VAL A 223 -2.96 8.98 15.09
CA VAL A 223 -4.05 9.86 15.54
C VAL A 223 -3.44 11.17 16.03
N VAL A 224 -3.94 12.29 15.53
CA VAL A 224 -3.49 13.62 15.89
C VAL A 224 -4.68 14.57 16.06
N LYS A 225 -4.44 15.76 16.56
CA LYS A 225 -5.41 16.85 16.53
C LYS A 225 -5.01 17.89 15.48
N GLY A 226 -6.00 18.46 14.78
CA GLY A 226 -5.80 19.63 13.92
C GLY A 226 -5.91 19.39 12.41
N GLY A 227 -6.55 18.30 11.98
CA GLY A 227 -6.89 18.09 10.56
C GLY A 227 -5.75 17.53 9.71
N LEU A 228 -5.84 17.77 8.39
CA LEU A 228 -5.00 17.16 7.36
C LEU A 228 -3.50 17.37 7.57
N ASN A 229 -3.06 18.61 7.78
CA ASN A 229 -1.61 18.91 7.81
C ASN A 229 -0.87 18.23 8.96
N PRO A 230 -1.32 18.28 10.23
CA PRO A 230 -0.71 17.51 11.32
C PRO A 230 -0.74 16.01 11.08
N ALA A 231 -1.80 15.48 10.47
CA ALA A 231 -1.93 14.05 10.16
C ALA A 231 -0.87 13.62 9.14
N VAL A 232 -0.73 14.33 8.02
CA VAL A 232 0.31 14.06 7.01
C VAL A 232 1.71 14.21 7.61
N ALA A 233 1.95 15.20 8.45
CA ALA A 233 3.23 15.38 9.13
C ALA A 233 3.54 14.19 10.08
N ALA A 234 2.54 13.66 10.78
CA ALA A 234 2.71 12.48 11.64
C ALA A 234 3.08 11.24 10.81
N LEU A 235 2.37 10.98 9.72
CA LEU A 235 2.66 9.86 8.83
C LEU A 235 4.03 10.01 8.14
N THR A 236 4.43 11.23 7.80
CA THR A 236 5.76 11.50 7.24
C THR A 236 6.87 11.17 8.25
N ARG A 237 6.70 11.55 9.53
CA ARG A 237 7.64 11.16 10.60
C ARG A 237 7.70 9.65 10.76
N TYR A 238 6.54 9.00 10.74
CA TYR A 238 6.45 7.55 10.79
C TYR A 238 7.22 6.89 9.63
N ARG A 239 6.97 7.30 8.37
CA ARG A 239 7.64 6.77 7.18
C ARG A 239 9.16 6.90 7.26
N ARG A 240 9.68 7.98 7.84
CA ARG A 240 11.11 8.17 8.07
C ARG A 240 11.71 7.15 9.06
N LYS A 241 10.89 6.60 9.96
CA LYS A 241 11.34 5.57 10.91
C LYS A 241 11.33 4.16 10.30
N VAL A 242 10.33 3.84 9.50
CA VAL A 242 10.13 2.48 8.97
C VAL A 242 10.81 2.25 7.62
N ARG A 243 11.16 3.31 6.88
CA ARG A 243 11.83 3.15 5.58
C ARG A 243 13.19 2.47 5.75
N ARG A 244 13.50 1.57 4.83
CA ARG A 244 14.82 0.95 4.78
C ARG A 244 15.87 2.01 4.43
N ALA A 245 16.96 2.05 5.19
CA ALA A 245 18.09 2.92 4.91
C ALA A 245 18.70 2.59 3.54
N ASN A 246 19.01 3.62 2.77
CA ASN A 246 19.70 3.53 1.48
C ASN A 246 20.70 4.67 1.37
N PRO A 247 21.98 4.40 1.04
CA PRO A 247 22.99 5.45 0.87
C PRO A 247 22.64 6.53 -0.15
N ASP A 248 21.87 6.20 -1.18
CA ASP A 248 21.44 7.18 -2.19
C ASP A 248 20.40 8.17 -1.65
N ASP A 249 19.57 7.75 -0.68
CA ASP A 249 18.63 8.64 0.03
C ASP A 249 19.33 9.69 0.90
N GLU A 250 20.56 9.39 1.35
CA GLU A 250 21.38 10.33 2.13
C GLU A 250 22.07 11.37 1.22
N LYS A 251 22.49 10.97 0.02
CA LYS A 251 23.20 11.81 -0.93
C LYS A 251 22.28 12.72 -1.73
N LEU A 252 21.01 12.32 -1.93
CA LEU A 252 20.04 13.04 -2.78
C LEU A 252 20.58 13.27 -4.19
N ASN A 253 21.09 12.22 -4.81
CA ASN A 253 21.70 12.29 -6.13
C ASN A 253 20.74 12.87 -7.18
N VAL A 254 21.29 13.67 -8.10
CA VAL A 254 20.54 14.23 -9.24
C VAL A 254 20.54 13.22 -10.38
N VAL A 255 19.35 12.85 -10.84
CA VAL A 255 19.14 11.93 -11.96
C VAL A 255 18.65 12.72 -13.17
N PHE A 256 19.33 12.62 -14.29
CA PHE A 256 18.82 13.07 -15.59
C PHE A 256 18.06 11.92 -16.25
N ASN A 257 16.87 12.19 -16.79
CA ASN A 257 16.08 11.25 -17.57
C ASN A 257 15.82 11.83 -18.96
N ASP A 258 16.05 11.04 -20.00
CA ASP A 258 16.04 11.48 -21.40
C ASP A 258 14.67 11.47 -22.07
N TYR A 259 13.59 11.03 -21.38
CA TYR A 259 12.28 10.84 -22.00
C TYR A 259 11.45 12.12 -22.10
N MET A 260 10.88 12.57 -20.98
CA MET A 260 9.90 13.66 -20.97
C MET A 260 10.55 15.00 -21.37
N ASN A 261 9.93 15.69 -22.35
CA ASN A 261 10.41 16.95 -22.90
C ASN A 261 11.85 16.90 -23.49
N CYS A 262 12.34 15.70 -23.78
CA CYS A 262 13.65 15.44 -24.36
C CYS A 262 13.51 14.53 -25.60
N LEU A 263 13.83 13.25 -25.51
CA LEU A 263 13.81 12.33 -26.66
C LEU A 263 12.47 11.64 -26.90
N MET A 264 11.58 11.60 -25.91
CA MET A 264 10.24 11.02 -26.01
C MET A 264 10.22 9.58 -26.54
N GLY A 265 11.20 8.75 -26.15
CA GLY A 265 11.32 7.36 -26.60
C GLY A 265 11.97 7.17 -27.97
N ASP A 266 12.74 8.16 -28.44
CA ASP A 266 13.53 8.09 -29.67
C ASP A 266 15.04 8.24 -29.42
N PRO A 267 15.64 7.40 -28.55
CA PRO A 267 17.06 7.45 -28.23
C PRO A 267 17.89 6.88 -29.40
N THR A 268 19.06 7.47 -29.66
CA THR A 268 20.09 6.93 -30.55
C THR A 268 21.45 7.21 -29.96
N THR A 269 22.48 6.43 -30.31
CA THR A 269 23.84 6.68 -29.82
C THR A 269 24.23 8.14 -29.97
N GLU A 270 24.04 8.75 -31.15
CA GLU A 270 24.44 10.13 -31.41
C GLU A 270 23.73 11.15 -30.49
N ARG A 271 22.42 10.99 -30.29
CA ARG A 271 21.63 11.86 -29.42
C ARG A 271 22.04 11.72 -27.96
N GLU A 272 22.18 10.46 -27.52
CA GLU A 272 22.55 10.15 -26.14
C GLU A 272 23.90 10.76 -25.76
N LEU A 273 24.94 10.58 -26.58
CA LEU A 273 26.27 11.11 -26.26
C LEU A 273 26.24 12.63 -26.04
N SER A 274 25.46 13.35 -26.87
CA SER A 274 25.31 14.80 -26.73
C SER A 274 24.60 15.22 -25.45
N ILE A 275 23.57 14.48 -25.06
CA ILE A 275 22.78 14.76 -23.82
C ILE A 275 23.56 14.37 -22.58
N ILE A 276 24.30 13.27 -22.61
CA ILE A 276 25.19 12.83 -21.54
C ILE A 276 26.22 13.91 -21.21
N ASP A 277 26.82 14.57 -22.23
CA ASP A 277 27.75 15.70 -22.01
C ASP A 277 27.07 16.81 -21.22
N LYS A 278 25.83 17.16 -21.57
CA LYS A 278 25.10 18.23 -20.90
C LYS A 278 24.66 17.83 -19.47
N ALA A 279 24.25 16.60 -19.27
CA ALA A 279 23.93 16.08 -17.94
C ALA A 279 25.16 16.13 -17.01
N ALA A 280 26.31 15.73 -17.52
CA ALA A 280 27.59 15.83 -16.79
C ALA A 280 28.00 17.29 -16.47
N GLU A 281 27.89 18.19 -17.44
CA GLU A 281 28.14 19.61 -17.24
C GLU A 281 27.23 20.24 -16.17
N LEU A 282 25.99 19.78 -16.09
CA LEU A 282 25.00 20.22 -15.08
C LEU A 282 25.24 19.63 -13.69
N GLY A 283 26.18 18.70 -13.54
CA GLY A 283 26.51 18.05 -12.27
C GLY A 283 25.53 16.94 -11.85
N CYS A 284 24.85 16.31 -12.81
CA CYS A 284 24.09 15.09 -12.52
C CYS A 284 25.03 13.94 -12.13
N GLU A 285 24.56 13.06 -11.26
CA GLU A 285 25.29 11.85 -10.85
C GLU A 285 24.82 10.60 -11.58
N TYR A 286 23.56 10.62 -12.05
CA TYR A 286 22.95 9.53 -12.80
C TYR A 286 22.39 10.01 -14.13
N TYR A 287 22.48 9.16 -15.13
CA TYR A 287 21.81 9.30 -16.41
C TYR A 287 20.88 8.10 -16.61
N CYS A 288 19.60 8.35 -16.81
CA CYS A 288 18.60 7.31 -17.08
C CYS A 288 18.23 7.34 -18.56
N LEU A 289 18.61 6.28 -19.26
CA LEU A 289 18.13 5.98 -20.61
C LEU A 289 16.74 5.36 -20.47
N ASP A 290 15.71 6.12 -20.81
CA ASP A 290 14.33 5.76 -20.64
C ASP A 290 13.81 4.86 -21.79
N ALA A 291 12.52 4.88 -22.10
CA ALA A 291 11.89 4.03 -23.10
C ALA A 291 12.49 4.21 -24.50
N GLY A 292 12.47 3.15 -25.33
CA GLY A 292 12.85 3.17 -26.74
C GLY A 292 14.21 2.55 -27.06
N TRP A 293 15.04 2.25 -26.08
CA TRP A 293 16.35 1.63 -26.31
C TRP A 293 16.28 0.20 -26.87
N TYR A 294 15.13 -0.44 -26.75
CA TYR A 294 14.88 -1.85 -27.12
C TYR A 294 14.07 -2.02 -28.41
N ASP A 295 13.66 -0.94 -29.09
CA ASP A 295 12.88 -1.01 -30.33
C ASP A 295 13.38 0.01 -31.36
N ASP A 296 13.50 -0.43 -32.61
CA ASP A 296 13.87 0.43 -33.75
C ASP A 296 12.66 1.27 -34.26
N GLY A 297 11.45 0.92 -33.87
CA GLY A 297 10.19 1.60 -34.20
C GLY A 297 9.61 2.44 -33.07
N PHE A 298 8.28 2.40 -32.93
CA PHE A 298 7.61 3.02 -31.82
C PHE A 298 7.86 2.22 -30.54
N TRP A 299 8.39 2.84 -29.51
CA TRP A 299 8.93 2.19 -28.32
C TRP A 299 7.96 1.23 -27.63
N TRP A 300 6.61 1.42 -27.75
CA TRP A 300 5.63 0.56 -27.13
C TRP A 300 5.40 -0.77 -27.85
N ASP A 301 5.76 -0.87 -29.14
CA ASP A 301 5.41 -2.04 -29.97
C ASP A 301 6.17 -3.31 -29.54
N ARG A 302 7.37 -3.18 -28.98
CA ARG A 302 8.21 -4.29 -28.51
C ARG A 302 8.58 -4.20 -27.04
N VAL A 303 7.84 -3.44 -26.26
CA VAL A 303 8.04 -3.41 -24.80
C VAL A 303 7.93 -4.85 -24.25
N GLY A 304 8.91 -5.26 -23.43
CA GLY A 304 8.98 -6.60 -22.83
C GLY A 304 10.00 -7.55 -23.49
N GLU A 305 10.58 -7.24 -24.66
CA GLU A 305 11.69 -8.01 -25.22
C GLU A 305 13.03 -7.68 -24.54
N TRP A 306 13.23 -6.46 -24.14
CA TRP A 306 14.38 -5.92 -23.39
C TRP A 306 15.73 -6.23 -24.03
N LYS A 307 15.78 -6.13 -25.35
CA LYS A 307 16.97 -6.25 -26.17
C LYS A 307 17.31 -4.92 -26.80
N GLU A 308 18.59 -4.55 -26.81
CA GLU A 308 19.01 -3.31 -27.45
C GLU A 308 18.68 -3.28 -28.96
N ALA A 309 18.15 -2.15 -29.41
CA ALA A 309 17.80 -1.93 -30.80
C ALA A 309 19.06 -1.62 -31.61
N SER A 310 19.45 -2.51 -32.51
CA SER A 310 20.71 -2.37 -33.28
C SER A 310 20.71 -1.21 -34.27
N GLY A 311 19.54 -0.79 -34.74
CA GLY A 311 19.41 0.41 -35.59
C GLY A 311 19.65 1.71 -34.84
N ARG A 312 19.24 1.75 -33.56
CA ARG A 312 19.46 2.91 -32.69
C ARG A 312 20.86 2.94 -32.08
N PHE A 313 21.39 1.78 -31.75
CA PHE A 313 22.68 1.60 -31.08
C PHE A 313 23.57 0.64 -31.86
N PRO A 314 24.14 1.08 -33.00
CA PRO A 314 25.01 0.23 -33.84
C PRO A 314 26.25 -0.31 -33.13
N GLY A 315 26.77 0.43 -32.14
CA GLY A 315 27.86 -0.02 -31.25
C GLY A 315 27.42 -0.73 -29.98
N GLY A 316 26.10 -0.97 -29.85
CA GLY A 316 25.46 -1.52 -28.66
C GLY A 316 25.29 -0.48 -27.54
N LEU A 317 24.42 -0.80 -26.56
CA LEU A 317 24.25 0.04 -25.36
C LEU A 317 25.55 0.23 -24.58
N LYS A 318 26.47 -0.72 -24.71
CA LYS A 318 27.78 -0.64 -24.06
C LYS A 318 28.53 0.63 -24.42
N GLU A 319 28.48 1.08 -25.68
CA GLU A 319 29.11 2.32 -26.12
C GLU A 319 28.58 3.52 -25.34
N VAL A 320 27.27 3.66 -25.19
CA VAL A 320 26.61 4.75 -24.45
C VAL A 320 26.92 4.67 -22.96
N CYS A 321 26.87 3.47 -22.38
CA CYS A 321 27.20 3.25 -20.97
C CYS A 321 28.66 3.61 -20.66
N ASP A 322 29.61 3.15 -21.49
CA ASP A 322 31.03 3.46 -21.32
C ASP A 322 31.28 4.98 -21.44
N TYR A 323 30.58 5.63 -22.37
CA TYR A 323 30.69 7.06 -22.53
C TYR A 323 30.19 7.83 -21.29
N ALA A 324 29.00 7.48 -20.77
CA ALA A 324 28.47 8.08 -19.56
C ALA A 324 29.39 7.86 -18.35
N HIS A 325 29.92 6.65 -18.19
CA HIS A 325 30.91 6.36 -17.15
C HIS A 325 32.20 7.20 -17.31
N SER A 326 32.66 7.43 -18.56
CA SER A 326 33.84 8.29 -18.83
C SER A 326 33.60 9.74 -18.40
N LYS A 327 32.36 10.20 -18.33
CA LYS A 327 31.95 11.53 -17.84
C LYS A 327 31.66 11.54 -16.33
N GLY A 328 31.80 10.40 -15.64
CA GLY A 328 31.57 10.28 -14.20
C GLY A 328 30.12 10.02 -13.83
N LEU A 329 29.22 9.80 -14.80
CA LEU A 329 27.82 9.48 -14.56
C LEU A 329 27.62 7.98 -14.35
N LYS A 330 26.67 7.60 -13.50
CA LYS A 330 26.17 6.24 -13.42
C LYS A 330 24.98 6.08 -14.37
N MET A 331 24.86 4.91 -15.01
CA MET A 331 23.76 4.60 -15.93
C MET A 331 22.62 3.89 -15.24
N GLY A 332 21.41 4.31 -15.61
CA GLY A 332 20.15 3.60 -15.36
C GLY A 332 19.45 3.29 -16.68
N LEU A 333 18.68 2.21 -16.70
CA LEU A 333 17.81 1.85 -17.82
C LEU A 333 16.38 1.78 -17.33
N TRP A 334 15.45 2.37 -18.08
CA TRP A 334 14.03 2.15 -17.83
C TRP A 334 13.62 0.74 -18.26
N LEU A 335 12.94 0.05 -17.37
CA LEU A 335 12.39 -1.28 -17.57
C LEU A 335 11.01 -1.36 -16.92
N GLU A 336 10.02 -1.81 -17.68
CA GLU A 336 8.70 -2.16 -17.18
C GLU A 336 8.61 -3.68 -17.04
N ILE A 337 9.09 -4.18 -15.91
CA ILE A 337 9.27 -5.63 -15.67
C ILE A 337 7.96 -6.40 -15.60
N GLU A 338 6.82 -5.72 -15.43
CA GLU A 338 5.47 -6.27 -15.50
C GLU A 338 5.08 -6.68 -16.92
N VAL A 339 5.73 -6.11 -17.93
CA VAL A 339 5.48 -6.43 -19.34
C VAL A 339 6.52 -7.43 -19.84
N CYS A 340 6.03 -8.55 -20.32
CA CYS A 340 6.85 -9.60 -20.92
C CYS A 340 6.26 -10.03 -22.26
N LEU A 341 7.01 -9.91 -23.34
CA LEU A 341 6.56 -10.25 -24.69
C LEU A 341 6.14 -11.74 -24.81
N LEU A 342 6.75 -12.62 -24.01
CA LEU A 342 6.38 -14.04 -23.96
C LEU A 342 4.95 -14.29 -23.51
N TYR A 343 4.41 -13.45 -22.62
CA TYR A 343 3.03 -13.57 -22.12
C TYR A 343 2.01 -12.85 -23.00
N THR A 344 2.44 -11.88 -23.80
CA THR A 344 1.57 -11.10 -24.68
C THR A 344 1.59 -11.62 -26.12
N SER A 345 2.48 -12.56 -26.45
CA SER A 345 2.52 -13.19 -27.76
C SER A 345 1.26 -14.05 -27.99
N PRO A 346 0.55 -13.90 -29.13
CA PRO A 346 -0.61 -14.72 -29.46
C PRO A 346 -0.27 -16.21 -29.76
N SER A 347 1.00 -16.56 -29.82
CA SER A 347 1.49 -17.91 -29.94
C SER A 347 2.48 -18.20 -28.85
N PRO A 348 2.12 -18.97 -27.81
CA PRO A 348 3.11 -19.49 -26.89
C PRO A 348 4.13 -20.29 -27.69
N ARG A 349 5.37 -19.93 -27.63
CA ARG A 349 6.45 -20.75 -28.16
C ARG A 349 6.60 -21.93 -27.22
N ASP A 350 6.32 -23.12 -27.76
CA ASP A 350 6.59 -24.39 -27.12
C ASP A 350 8.08 -24.55 -26.80
#